data_8ff068517a676fc100bab0ed93b0b745
#
_entry.id   8ff068517a676fc100bab0ed93b0b745
#
_cell.length_a   1.000
_cell.length_b   1.000
_cell.length_c   1.000
_cell.angle_alpha   90.00
_cell.angle_beta   90.00
_cell.angle_gamma   90.00
#
_symmetry.space_group_name_H-M   'P 1'
#
loop_
_entity.id
_entity.type
_entity.pdbx_description
1 polymer ?
#
loop_
_entity_poly.entity_id
_entity_poly.type
_entity_poly.pdbx_seq_one_letter_code
_entity_poly.pdbx_strand_id
1 'polypeptide(L)'
;MEIYLPIVEVQINIILILFVSYVIGFLSGLFGVGGGFLMTPFLIFMGIPPAFAVANEANNILASSTSGTLTHWFKKTMDLKIGWLIIGGGSVGTLLGIITFSYFKEMGKIDLIITLAYMYVLAILGSFMLRDGIMEIDRIKKKLIINKFNCLSN
;
A
#
# COMPACT_ATOMS: atom_id res chain seq x y z
N MET A 1 -4.76 7.04 -26.14
CA MET A 1 -3.31 6.84 -26.40
C MET A 1 -2.90 5.55 -25.74
N GLU A 2 -2.67 4.51 -26.52
CA GLU A 2 -2.26 3.21 -26.00
C GLU A 2 -0.76 3.06 -26.22
N ILE A 3 -0.03 2.70 -25.17
CA ILE A 3 1.38 2.31 -25.28
C ILE A 3 1.47 0.81 -25.11
N TYR A 4 2.13 0.17 -26.06
CA TYR A 4 2.51 -1.22 -25.96
C TYR A 4 3.79 -1.34 -25.13
N LEU A 5 3.72 -2.06 -24.00
CA LEU A 5 4.90 -2.37 -23.20
C LEU A 5 5.49 -3.71 -23.68
N PRO A 6 6.63 -3.69 -24.40
CA PRO A 6 7.20 -4.91 -24.99
C PRO A 6 7.70 -5.92 -23.93
N ILE A 7 7.96 -5.47 -22.70
CA ILE A 7 8.45 -6.34 -21.61
C ILE A 7 7.33 -7.20 -21.00
N VAL A 8 6.08 -6.73 -21.10
CA VAL A 8 4.93 -7.36 -20.42
C VAL A 8 3.85 -7.79 -21.43
N GLU A 9 4.06 -7.49 -22.73
CA GLU A 9 3.15 -7.76 -23.86
C GLU A 9 1.70 -7.28 -23.65
N VAL A 10 1.49 -6.23 -22.83
CA VAL A 10 0.18 -5.67 -22.51
C VAL A 10 0.02 -4.30 -23.14
N GLN A 11 -1.12 -4.06 -23.78
CA GLN A 11 -1.52 -2.74 -24.26
C GLN A 11 -2.21 -1.98 -23.12
N ILE A 12 -1.65 -0.88 -22.71
CA ILE A 12 -2.16 -0.11 -21.58
C ILE A 12 -2.51 1.31 -22.02
N ASN A 13 -3.68 1.79 -21.60
CA ASN A 13 -4.09 3.16 -21.82
C ASN A 13 -3.41 4.08 -20.80
N ILE A 14 -2.53 4.98 -21.28
CA ILE A 14 -1.76 5.89 -20.42
C ILE A 14 -2.66 6.76 -19.57
N ILE A 15 -3.77 7.25 -20.14
CA ILE A 15 -4.70 8.13 -19.42
C ILE A 15 -5.31 7.40 -18.24
N LEU A 16 -5.63 6.12 -18.41
CA LEU A 16 -6.19 5.28 -17.35
C LEU A 16 -5.17 5.06 -16.23
N ILE A 17 -3.91 4.75 -16.56
CA ILE A 17 -2.85 4.59 -15.56
C ILE A 17 -2.63 5.89 -14.79
N LEU A 18 -2.53 7.03 -15.48
CA LEU A 18 -2.33 8.32 -14.82
C LEU A 18 -3.48 8.66 -13.87
N PHE A 19 -4.72 8.46 -14.31
CA PHE A 19 -5.90 8.70 -13.48
C PHE A 19 -5.93 7.80 -12.26
N VAL A 20 -5.68 6.51 -12.44
CA VAL A 20 -5.68 5.55 -11.32
C VAL A 20 -4.52 5.80 -10.37
N SER A 21 -3.32 6.09 -10.88
CA SER A 21 -2.16 6.43 -10.04
C SER A 21 -2.43 7.68 -9.21
N TYR A 22 -3.12 8.69 -9.78
CA TYR A 22 -3.54 9.87 -9.05
C TYR A 22 -4.53 9.53 -7.93
N VAL A 23 -5.56 8.74 -8.22
CA VAL A 23 -6.56 8.30 -7.22
C VAL A 23 -5.90 7.46 -6.12
N ILE A 24 -5.06 6.50 -6.48
CA ILE A 24 -4.32 5.67 -5.53
C ILE A 24 -3.40 6.53 -4.66
N GLY A 25 -2.66 7.47 -5.24
CA GLY A 25 -1.79 8.38 -4.50
C GLY A 25 -2.56 9.24 -3.50
N PHE A 26 -3.72 9.75 -3.91
CA PHE A 26 -4.61 10.54 -3.05
C PHE A 26 -5.15 9.69 -1.88
N LEU A 27 -5.69 8.51 -2.15
CA LEU A 27 -6.18 7.58 -1.14
C LEU A 27 -5.06 7.13 -0.18
N SER A 28 -3.90 6.82 -0.72
CA SER A 28 -2.73 6.45 0.07
C SER A 28 -2.28 7.56 1.02
N GLY A 29 -2.32 8.81 0.55
CA GLY A 29 -2.02 9.97 1.39
C GLY A 29 -3.04 10.17 2.51
N LEU A 30 -4.32 9.89 2.25
CA LEU A 30 -5.39 9.97 3.27
C LEU A 30 -5.29 8.87 4.32
N PHE A 31 -5.04 7.64 3.89
CA PHE A 31 -5.02 6.48 4.79
C PHE A 31 -3.63 6.20 5.40
N GLY A 32 -2.58 6.82 4.87
CA GLY A 32 -1.21 6.60 5.36
C GLY A 32 -0.66 5.19 5.09
N VAL A 33 -1.28 4.43 4.20
CA VAL A 33 -0.94 3.01 3.93
C VAL A 33 0.27 2.86 2.98
N GLY A 34 0.62 3.94 2.28
CA GLY A 34 1.63 3.90 1.22
C GLY A 34 1.06 3.50 -0.14
N GLY A 35 1.39 4.28 -1.20
CA GLY A 35 0.80 4.12 -2.54
C GLY A 35 1.02 2.76 -3.18
N GLY A 36 2.12 2.13 -2.83
CA GLY A 36 2.53 0.87 -3.35
C GLY A 36 1.64 -0.30 -3.04
N PHE A 37 1.12 -0.32 -1.85
CA PHE A 37 0.26 -1.39 -1.40
C PHE A 37 -1.01 -1.56 -2.26
N LEU A 38 -1.59 -0.46 -2.75
CA LEU A 38 -2.76 -0.47 -3.61
C LEU A 38 -2.42 -0.59 -5.10
N MET A 39 -1.24 -0.10 -5.50
CA MET A 39 -0.84 -0.12 -6.91
C MET A 39 -0.54 -1.53 -7.41
N THR A 40 0.10 -2.37 -6.60
CA THR A 40 0.45 -3.75 -6.98
C THR A 40 -0.77 -4.59 -7.38
N PRO A 41 -1.83 -4.74 -6.56
CA PRO A 41 -3.01 -5.49 -6.97
C PRO A 41 -3.70 -4.87 -8.19
N PHE A 42 -3.68 -3.55 -8.33
CA PHE A 42 -4.24 -2.91 -9.51
C PHE A 42 -3.48 -3.28 -10.79
N LEU A 43 -2.16 -3.30 -10.76
CA LEU A 43 -1.33 -3.73 -11.90
C LEU A 43 -1.58 -5.21 -12.24
N ILE A 44 -1.77 -6.07 -11.24
CA ILE A 44 -2.13 -7.47 -11.43
C ILE A 44 -3.50 -7.60 -12.11
N PHE A 45 -4.50 -6.81 -11.72
CA PHE A 45 -5.80 -6.76 -12.37
C PHE A 45 -5.73 -6.27 -13.82
N MET A 46 -4.77 -5.44 -14.16
CA MET A 46 -4.51 -5.02 -15.55
C MET A 46 -3.80 -6.09 -16.40
N GLY A 47 -3.52 -7.26 -15.81
CA GLY A 47 -2.86 -8.37 -16.51
C GLY A 47 -1.34 -8.33 -16.48
N ILE A 48 -0.73 -7.46 -15.65
CA ILE A 48 0.71 -7.44 -15.46
C ILE A 48 1.11 -8.61 -14.54
N PRO A 49 2.11 -9.43 -14.92
CA PRO A 49 2.56 -10.53 -14.07
C PRO A 49 2.96 -10.04 -12.67
N PRO A 50 2.56 -10.74 -11.60
CA PRO A 50 2.76 -10.32 -10.21
C PRO A 50 4.21 -9.99 -9.86
N ALA A 51 5.18 -10.73 -10.39
CA ALA A 51 6.60 -10.48 -10.16
C ALA A 51 7.04 -9.10 -10.68
N PHE A 52 6.54 -8.67 -11.85
CA PHE A 52 6.83 -7.35 -12.41
C PHE A 52 6.11 -6.23 -11.65
N ALA A 53 4.87 -6.46 -11.22
CA ALA A 53 4.11 -5.51 -10.43
C ALA A 53 4.84 -5.20 -9.11
N VAL A 54 5.30 -6.22 -8.39
CA VAL A 54 6.08 -6.07 -7.13
C VAL A 54 7.44 -5.42 -7.37
N ALA A 55 8.14 -5.77 -8.43
CA ALA A 55 9.44 -5.15 -8.76
C ALA A 55 9.31 -3.64 -9.05
N ASN A 56 8.24 -3.24 -9.76
CA ASN A 56 7.94 -1.83 -10.04
C ASN A 56 7.61 -1.05 -8.77
N GLU A 57 6.97 -1.72 -7.81
CA GLU A 57 6.61 -1.14 -6.52
C GLU A 57 7.81 -0.72 -5.68
N ALA A 58 8.92 -1.44 -5.74
CA ALA A 58 10.14 -1.09 -5.03
C ALA A 58 10.63 0.33 -5.38
N ASN A 59 10.50 0.77 -6.63
CA ASN A 59 10.84 2.12 -7.06
C ASN A 59 9.88 3.18 -6.47
N ASN A 60 8.58 2.87 -6.40
CA ASN A 60 7.59 3.75 -5.79
C ASN A 60 7.83 3.92 -4.29
N ILE A 61 8.17 2.85 -3.59
CA ILE A 61 8.52 2.89 -2.17
C ILE A 61 9.76 3.75 -1.93
N LEU A 62 10.80 3.62 -2.76
CA LEU A 62 11.99 4.45 -2.68
C LEU A 62 11.65 5.93 -2.85
N ALA A 63 10.88 6.30 -3.86
CA ALA A 63 10.48 7.68 -4.12
C ALA A 63 9.64 8.26 -2.97
N SER A 64 8.65 7.53 -2.48
CA SER A 64 7.77 7.97 -1.41
C SER A 64 8.49 8.07 -0.07
N SER A 65 9.34 7.10 0.27
CA SER A 65 10.09 7.10 1.52
C SER A 65 11.15 8.20 1.58
N THR A 66 11.84 8.49 0.46
CA THR A 66 12.79 9.62 0.40
C THR A 66 12.07 10.96 0.59
N SER A 67 10.93 11.16 -0.08
CA SER A 67 10.10 12.37 0.07
C SER A 67 9.57 12.51 1.50
N GLY A 68 9.06 11.43 2.10
CA GLY A 68 8.58 11.40 3.48
C GLY A 68 9.68 11.71 4.48
N THR A 69 10.84 11.07 4.35
CA THR A 69 12.00 11.30 5.21
C THR A 69 12.46 12.75 5.15
N LEU A 70 12.54 13.33 3.95
CA LEU A 70 12.94 14.71 3.78
C LEU A 70 11.97 15.69 4.47
N THR A 71 10.68 15.43 4.33
CA THR A 71 9.64 16.24 4.98
C THR A 71 9.73 16.20 6.51
N HIS A 72 9.92 15.02 7.09
CA HIS A 72 10.06 14.85 8.54
C HIS A 72 11.40 15.39 9.06
N TRP A 73 12.46 15.34 8.25
CA TRP A 73 13.75 15.94 8.57
C TRP A 73 13.63 17.46 8.72
N PHE A 74 13.00 18.13 7.75
CA PHE A 74 12.79 19.58 7.83
C PHE A 74 11.89 19.99 9.00
N LYS A 75 10.90 19.18 9.34
CA LYS A 75 10.00 19.43 10.47
C LYS A 75 10.62 19.09 11.82
N LYS A 76 11.84 18.56 11.88
CA LYS A 76 12.54 18.11 13.09
C LYS A 76 11.70 17.12 13.95
N THR A 77 10.81 16.36 13.32
CA THR A 77 9.95 15.36 13.97
C THR A 77 10.52 13.94 13.86
N MET A 78 11.75 13.80 13.37
CA MET A 78 12.37 12.51 13.11
C MET A 78 13.08 11.98 14.35
N ASP A 79 12.65 10.81 14.83
CA ASP A 79 13.36 10.07 15.87
C ASP A 79 14.37 9.09 15.23
N LEU A 80 15.66 9.45 15.31
CA LEU A 80 16.74 8.67 14.74
C LEU A 80 16.89 7.28 15.38
N LYS A 81 16.52 7.11 16.66
CA LYS A 81 16.62 5.81 17.34
C LYS A 81 15.65 4.80 16.72
N ILE A 82 14.40 5.23 16.48
CA ILE A 82 13.40 4.41 15.80
C ILE A 82 13.82 4.15 14.36
N GLY A 83 14.38 5.15 13.68
CA GLY A 83 14.90 5.01 12.32
C GLY A 83 15.94 3.89 12.18
N TRP A 84 16.94 3.84 13.06
CA TRP A 84 17.97 2.79 13.05
C TRP A 84 17.41 1.40 13.33
N LEU A 85 16.44 1.29 14.22
CA LEU A 85 15.78 0.02 14.52
C LEU A 85 15.00 -0.51 13.32
N ILE A 86 14.30 0.38 12.60
CA ILE A 86 13.57 0.02 11.37
C ILE A 86 14.53 -0.40 10.25
N ILE A 87 15.64 0.33 10.07
CA ILE A 87 16.66 -0.02 9.08
C ILE A 87 17.25 -1.40 9.38
N GLY A 88 17.62 -1.67 10.63
CA GLY A 88 18.16 -2.97 11.04
C GLY A 88 17.17 -4.12 10.80
N GLY A 89 15.94 -3.98 11.27
CA GLY A 89 14.89 -4.97 11.06
C GLY A 89 14.53 -5.15 9.58
N GLY A 90 14.44 -4.05 8.84
CA GLY A 90 14.16 -4.05 7.40
C GLY A 90 15.27 -4.73 6.60
N SER A 91 16.54 -4.51 6.94
CA SER A 91 17.67 -5.17 6.26
C SER A 91 17.64 -6.69 6.43
N VAL A 92 17.41 -7.17 7.65
CA VAL A 92 17.27 -8.60 7.93
C VAL A 92 16.05 -9.18 7.20
N GLY A 93 14.90 -8.51 7.25
CA GLY A 93 13.69 -8.92 6.54
C GLY A 93 13.88 -8.99 5.03
N THR A 94 14.58 -8.02 4.45
CA THR A 94 14.88 -7.99 3.01
C THR A 94 15.78 -9.15 2.61
N LEU A 95 16.83 -9.46 3.36
CA LEU A 95 17.70 -10.59 3.08
C LEU A 95 16.93 -11.92 3.10
N LEU A 96 16.11 -12.14 4.12
CA LEU A 96 15.25 -13.34 4.19
C LEU A 96 14.23 -13.37 3.04
N GLY A 97 13.66 -12.22 2.69
CA GLY A 97 12.74 -12.08 1.58
C GLY A 97 13.37 -12.44 0.22
N ILE A 98 14.59 -11.96 -0.05
CA ILE A 98 15.32 -12.28 -1.30
C ILE A 98 15.61 -13.78 -1.40
N ILE A 99 16.07 -14.41 -0.33
CA ILE A 99 16.35 -15.86 -0.31
C ILE A 99 15.06 -16.63 -0.60
N THR A 100 13.97 -16.29 0.08
CA THR A 100 12.66 -16.93 -0.10
C THR A 100 12.15 -16.73 -1.53
N PHE A 101 12.24 -15.51 -2.05
CA PHE A 101 11.82 -15.17 -3.41
C PHE A 101 12.61 -15.97 -4.47
N SER A 102 13.94 -16.04 -4.33
CA SER A 102 14.80 -16.80 -5.25
C SER A 102 14.45 -18.29 -5.27
N TYR A 103 14.20 -18.87 -4.11
CA TYR A 103 13.81 -20.27 -3.98
C TYR A 103 12.48 -20.58 -4.71
N PHE A 104 11.47 -19.73 -4.53
CA PHE A 104 10.18 -19.92 -5.21
C PHE A 104 10.21 -19.59 -6.70
N LYS A 105 11.10 -18.69 -7.12
CA LYS A 105 11.29 -18.36 -8.53
C LYS A 105 11.84 -19.56 -9.31
N GLU A 106 12.78 -20.31 -8.75
CA GLU A 106 13.32 -21.53 -9.36
C GLU A 106 12.26 -22.63 -9.52
N MET A 107 11.28 -22.67 -8.63
CA MET A 107 10.13 -23.59 -8.72
C MET A 107 9.11 -23.23 -9.81
N GLY A 108 9.22 -22.06 -10.45
CA GLY A 108 8.29 -21.58 -11.48
C GLY A 108 6.89 -21.23 -10.97
N LYS A 109 6.68 -21.17 -9.66
CA LYS A 109 5.36 -20.90 -9.01
C LYS A 109 5.29 -19.53 -8.35
N ILE A 110 6.21 -18.65 -8.68
CA ILE A 110 6.36 -17.36 -8.00
C ILE A 110 5.11 -16.47 -8.12
N ASP A 111 4.51 -16.41 -9.32
CA ASP A 111 3.35 -15.55 -9.57
C ASP A 111 2.11 -16.00 -8.78
N LEU A 112 1.92 -17.30 -8.65
CA LEU A 112 0.82 -17.87 -7.87
C LEU A 112 1.01 -17.57 -6.38
N ILE A 113 2.24 -17.71 -5.87
CA ILE A 113 2.56 -17.46 -4.45
C ILE A 113 2.39 -15.97 -4.12
N ILE A 114 2.87 -15.07 -4.99
CA ILE A 114 2.71 -13.62 -4.81
C ILE A 114 1.22 -13.27 -4.78
N THR A 115 0.44 -13.77 -5.73
CA THR A 115 -1.00 -13.49 -5.82
C THR A 115 -1.74 -13.97 -4.57
N LEU A 116 -1.46 -15.19 -4.10
CA LEU A 116 -2.08 -15.71 -2.88
C LEU A 116 -1.67 -14.94 -1.63
N ALA A 117 -0.38 -14.58 -1.52
CA ALA A 117 0.11 -13.78 -0.39
C ALA A 117 -0.56 -12.40 -0.36
N TYR A 118 -0.68 -11.72 -1.51
CA TYR A 118 -1.39 -10.44 -1.61
C TYR A 118 -2.88 -10.57 -1.27
N MET A 119 -3.55 -11.59 -1.78
CA MET A 119 -4.95 -11.84 -1.46
C MET A 119 -5.16 -12.03 0.04
N TYR A 120 -4.29 -12.79 0.70
CA TYR A 120 -4.35 -13.04 2.14
C TYR A 120 -4.11 -11.76 2.95
N VAL A 121 -3.08 -11.00 2.63
CA VAL A 121 -2.75 -9.74 3.31
C VAL A 121 -3.85 -8.70 3.10
N LEU A 122 -4.37 -8.56 1.88
CA LEU A 122 -5.48 -7.65 1.58
C LEU A 122 -6.76 -8.02 2.33
N ALA A 123 -7.07 -9.31 2.45
CA ALA A 123 -8.24 -9.77 3.21
C ALA A 123 -8.12 -9.44 4.70
N ILE A 124 -6.94 -9.65 5.29
CA ILE A 124 -6.70 -9.31 6.70
C ILE A 124 -6.80 -7.81 6.93
N LEU A 125 -6.07 -7.00 6.15
CA LEU A 125 -6.07 -5.55 6.31
C LEU A 125 -7.45 -4.95 6.02
N GLY A 126 -8.14 -5.44 4.98
CA GLY A 126 -9.50 -5.03 4.66
C GLY A 126 -10.47 -5.33 5.82
N SER A 127 -10.35 -6.50 6.45
CA SER A 127 -11.16 -6.87 7.61
C SER A 127 -10.92 -5.95 8.81
N PHE A 128 -9.65 -5.60 9.10
CA PHE A 128 -9.32 -4.66 10.16
C PHE A 128 -9.84 -3.26 9.87
N MET A 129 -9.66 -2.74 8.66
CA MET A 129 -10.15 -1.42 8.28
C MET A 129 -11.69 -1.33 8.31
N LEU A 130 -12.39 -2.36 7.86
CA LEU A 130 -13.84 -2.43 7.95
C LEU A 130 -14.32 -2.42 9.41
N ARG A 131 -13.68 -3.20 10.26
CA ARG A 131 -13.99 -3.23 11.69
C ARG A 131 -13.80 -1.86 12.35
N ASP A 132 -12.68 -1.21 12.09
CA ASP A 132 -12.38 0.12 12.64
C ASP A 132 -13.35 1.18 12.11
N GLY A 133 -13.67 1.13 10.82
CA GLY A 133 -14.65 2.03 10.20
C GLY A 133 -16.05 1.88 10.81
N ILE A 134 -16.51 0.65 11.04
CA ILE A 134 -17.81 0.38 11.67
C ILE A 134 -17.83 0.88 13.11
N MET A 135 -16.77 0.63 13.89
CA MET A 135 -16.68 1.10 15.27
C MET A 135 -16.68 2.64 15.36
N GLU A 136 -16.02 3.32 14.43
CA GLU A 136 -15.98 4.79 14.42
C GLU A 136 -17.35 5.40 14.06
N ILE A 137 -18.06 4.80 13.11
CA ILE A 137 -19.43 5.19 12.77
C ILE A 137 -20.36 5.06 14.00
N ASP A 138 -20.25 3.98 14.75
CA ASP A 138 -21.05 3.77 15.97
C ASP A 138 -20.71 4.79 17.07
N ARG A 139 -19.43 5.13 17.22
CA ARG A 139 -18.99 6.19 18.15
C ARG A 139 -19.56 7.56 17.77
N ILE A 140 -19.55 7.90 16.49
CA ILE A 140 -20.09 9.18 15.99
C ILE A 140 -21.59 9.24 16.21
N LYS A 141 -22.34 8.16 15.90
CA LYS A 141 -23.79 8.09 16.17
C LYS A 141 -24.11 8.28 17.66
N LYS A 142 -23.34 7.63 18.53
CA LYS A 142 -23.53 7.76 19.99
C LYS A 142 -23.27 9.19 20.48
N LYS A 143 -22.23 9.86 19.97
CA LYS A 143 -21.94 11.27 20.28
C LYS A 143 -23.02 12.22 19.79
N LEU A 144 -23.56 11.99 18.59
CA LEU A 144 -24.65 12.82 18.03
C LEU A 144 -25.94 12.67 18.84
N ILE A 145 -26.28 11.48 19.31
CA ILE A 145 -27.45 11.23 20.16
C ILE A 145 -27.28 11.96 21.50
N ILE A 146 -26.12 11.87 22.15
CA ILE A 146 -25.86 12.55 23.43
C ILE A 146 -25.94 14.07 23.28
N ASN A 147 -25.34 14.64 22.23
CA ASN A 147 -25.42 16.07 21.96
C ASN A 147 -26.86 16.54 21.70
N LYS A 148 -27.64 15.74 20.99
CA LYS A 148 -29.06 16.06 20.74
C LYS A 148 -29.89 16.05 22.04
N PHE A 149 -29.62 15.12 22.93
CA PHE A 149 -30.27 15.07 24.26
C PHE A 149 -29.89 16.29 25.13
N ASN A 150 -28.62 16.67 25.16
CA ASN A 150 -28.17 17.84 25.90
C ASN A 150 -28.73 19.18 25.36
N CYS A 151 -28.95 19.26 24.07
CA CYS A 151 -29.55 20.46 23.43
C CYS A 151 -31.07 20.58 23.69
N LEU A 152 -31.76 19.48 23.97
CA LEU A 152 -33.19 19.44 24.29
C LEU A 152 -33.50 19.61 25.78
N SER A 153 -32.46 19.49 26.65
CA SER A 153 -32.55 19.57 28.10
C SER A 153 -32.21 20.95 28.67
N ASN A 154 -31.79 21.88 27.80
CA ASN A 154 -31.50 23.29 28.11
C ASN A 154 -32.52 24.22 27.41
#